data_a75a44b1fc06d998ad660951e10028bb
#
_entry.id   a75a44b1fc06d998ad660951e10028bb
#
_cell.length_a   1.000
_cell.length_b   1.000
_cell.length_c   1.000
_cell.angle_alpha   90.00
_cell.angle_beta   90.00
_cell.angle_gamma   90.00
#
_symmetry.space_group_name_H-M   'P 1'
#
loop_
_entity.id
_entity.type
_entity.pdbx_description
1 polymer ?
#
loop_
_entity_poly.entity_id
_entity_poly.type
_entity_poly.pdbx_seq_one_letter_code
_entity_poly.pdbx_strand_id
1 'polypeptide(L)'
;MSGLTDYYGFDLSTANTEAASAFDLGARSFVAWRADAIGHLDAAIAADADFPLPKILKAWILHAGRAAKFDPMINELLTAVTPALADSPWRVRALAEGLRVAHAGNLQAGAAVLEAHLAEEPLDLVAHRLLQFELFWSGESQWMRDVVERAAPAWEETSPDFGHFLAVRSFSNEESGDYATADATGREAIEREPKSAWGAHAIAHLLLMQGRAEEGIEWLEGLCGGWDEANQIKHHNWWHLCLFLLEKGEHERILHLLDTQVRNPESPLVQAVPDATIDIQNVASLLMRLELRGVDVGGRWQSIADICAGRIHDHANPFTSAHDAMVLSAAGKFEMVSQLADNMRAHGLATASAVSNANRVLGVPLVEAMTAHRKREYTRVVDLLWPVRRDIYQVGGSHAQRDIFFQVLVHATMQAGRRQQRSILLADIAGIGFEKVCARTLYKDAAAMVT
;
A
#
# COMPACT_ATOMS: atom_id res chain seq x y z
N MET A 1 37.16 12.27 15.30
CA MET A 1 37.06 10.80 15.25
C MET A 1 36.28 10.49 13.99
N SER A 2 36.81 9.64 13.10
CA SER A 2 36.00 9.19 11.94
C SER A 2 34.83 8.39 12.51
N GLY A 3 33.61 8.91 12.37
CA GLY A 3 32.37 8.21 12.75
C GLY A 3 32.21 6.93 11.93
N LEU A 4 31.41 6.00 12.43
CA LEU A 4 30.97 4.85 11.64
C LEU A 4 30.01 5.35 10.55
N THR A 5 30.05 4.74 9.37
CA THR A 5 29.09 4.97 8.29
C THR A 5 28.24 3.73 8.09
N ASP A 6 27.02 3.92 7.58
CA ASP A 6 26.18 2.82 7.14
C ASP A 6 26.61 2.25 5.79
N TYR A 7 25.94 1.19 5.35
CA TYR A 7 26.18 0.54 4.06
C TYR A 7 26.05 1.49 2.85
N TYR A 8 25.25 2.55 2.97
CA TYR A 8 25.05 3.56 1.93
C TYR A 8 26.04 4.72 2.03
N GLY A 9 26.95 4.73 3.01
CA GLY A 9 27.99 5.73 3.20
C GLY A 9 27.60 6.91 4.09
N PHE A 10 26.43 6.87 4.74
CA PHE A 10 25.98 7.95 5.63
C PHE A 10 26.53 7.79 7.05
N ASP A 11 26.91 8.91 7.64
CA ASP A 11 27.38 8.94 9.03
C ASP A 11 26.33 8.42 10.00
N LEU A 12 26.76 7.52 10.89
CA LEU A 12 25.96 6.99 11.99
C LEU A 12 26.24 7.74 13.30
N SER A 13 25.19 8.07 14.04
CA SER A 13 25.29 8.74 15.34
C SER A 13 25.56 7.73 16.47
N THR A 14 26.44 6.77 16.24
CA THR A 14 26.89 5.78 17.22
C THR A 14 28.38 5.47 17.02
N ALA A 15 29.07 5.10 18.09
CA ALA A 15 30.41 4.51 18.05
C ALA A 15 30.40 3.00 18.32
N ASN A 16 29.23 2.42 18.55
CA ASN A 16 29.04 1.00 18.82
C ASN A 16 28.96 0.23 17.48
N THR A 17 29.97 -0.57 17.18
CA THR A 17 30.07 -1.32 15.92
C THR A 17 29.00 -2.43 15.80
N GLU A 18 28.57 -3.02 16.92
CA GLU A 18 27.50 -4.02 16.92
C GLU A 18 26.16 -3.37 16.58
N ALA A 19 25.84 -2.24 17.20
CA ALA A 19 24.64 -1.47 16.90
C ALA A 19 24.62 -0.99 15.44
N ALA A 20 25.74 -0.49 14.92
CA ALA A 20 25.89 -0.04 13.53
C ALA A 20 25.62 -1.21 12.56
N SER A 21 26.25 -2.37 12.79
CA SER A 21 26.09 -3.56 11.95
C SER A 21 24.65 -4.10 11.98
N ALA A 22 24.00 -4.11 13.13
CA ALA A 22 22.61 -4.52 13.26
C ALA A 22 21.66 -3.52 12.56
N PHE A 23 21.93 -2.21 12.66
CA PHE A 23 21.17 -1.20 11.93
C PHE A 23 21.27 -1.38 10.41
N ASP A 24 22.49 -1.62 9.88
CA ASP A 24 22.71 -1.87 8.45
C ASP A 24 21.87 -3.05 7.93
N LEU A 25 21.87 -4.15 8.68
CA LEU A 25 21.04 -5.30 8.34
C LEU A 25 19.56 -4.94 8.34
N GLY A 26 19.09 -4.19 9.35
CA GLY A 26 17.70 -3.74 9.45
C GLY A 26 17.30 -2.80 8.31
N ALA A 27 18.16 -1.84 7.96
CA ALA A 27 17.92 -0.89 6.88
C ALA A 27 17.86 -1.59 5.51
N ARG A 28 18.80 -2.49 5.23
CA ARG A 28 18.80 -3.28 3.99
C ARG A 28 17.62 -4.26 3.92
N SER A 29 17.25 -4.90 5.03
CA SER A 29 16.08 -5.74 5.12
C SER A 29 14.79 -4.95 4.86
N PHE A 30 14.68 -3.72 5.37
CA PHE A 30 13.57 -2.82 5.07
C PHE A 30 13.50 -2.46 3.59
N VAL A 31 14.63 -2.06 2.98
CA VAL A 31 14.72 -1.73 1.55
C VAL A 31 14.31 -2.92 0.68
N ALA A 32 14.75 -4.12 1.03
CA ALA A 32 14.49 -5.36 0.31
C ALA A 32 13.13 -6.01 0.64
N TRP A 33 12.28 -5.38 1.48
CA TRP A 33 10.99 -5.93 1.92
C TRP A 33 11.08 -7.28 2.63
N ARG A 34 12.12 -7.49 3.43
CA ARG A 34 12.32 -8.72 4.20
C ARG A 34 11.54 -8.67 5.51
N ALA A 35 11.18 -9.84 6.01
CA ALA A 35 10.40 -9.97 7.24
C ALA A 35 11.21 -9.71 8.52
N ASP A 36 12.54 -9.80 8.46
CA ASP A 36 13.46 -9.72 9.59
C ASP A 36 13.90 -8.29 9.97
N ALA A 37 13.48 -7.27 9.22
CA ALA A 37 13.91 -5.87 9.41
C ALA A 37 13.74 -5.38 10.87
N ILE A 38 12.57 -5.57 11.47
CA ILE A 38 12.30 -5.14 12.86
C ILE A 38 13.22 -5.86 13.87
N GLY A 39 13.46 -7.15 13.68
CA GLY A 39 14.35 -7.93 14.55
C GLY A 39 15.78 -7.40 14.59
N HIS A 40 16.31 -7.00 13.43
CA HIS A 40 17.63 -6.36 13.34
C HIS A 40 17.65 -4.98 13.98
N LEU A 41 16.60 -4.18 13.80
CA LEU A 41 16.49 -2.86 14.45
C LEU A 41 16.38 -3.00 15.98
N ASP A 42 15.67 -4.00 16.49
CA ASP A 42 15.59 -4.29 17.92
C ASP A 42 16.97 -4.71 18.49
N ALA A 43 17.73 -5.48 17.74
CA ALA A 43 19.10 -5.82 18.12
C ALA A 43 20.01 -4.57 18.17
N ALA A 44 19.88 -3.65 17.21
CA ALA A 44 20.61 -2.38 17.20
C ALA A 44 20.24 -1.50 18.42
N ILE A 45 18.96 -1.40 18.77
CA ILE A 45 18.47 -0.66 19.95
C ILE A 45 18.99 -1.28 21.25
N ALA A 46 19.04 -2.62 21.31
CA ALA A 46 19.56 -3.33 22.48
C ALA A 46 21.08 -3.15 22.68
N ALA A 47 21.82 -3.07 21.56
CA ALA A 47 23.28 -2.87 21.60
C ALA A 47 23.66 -1.42 21.95
N ASP A 48 22.88 -0.42 21.52
CA ASP A 48 23.08 1.01 21.82
C ASP A 48 21.72 1.72 21.95
N ALA A 49 21.29 1.90 23.20
CA ALA A 49 20.02 2.54 23.51
C ALA A 49 19.96 4.04 23.17
N ASP A 50 21.10 4.70 22.97
CA ASP A 50 21.18 6.12 22.62
C ASP A 50 21.24 6.35 21.10
N PHE A 51 21.42 5.30 20.30
CA PHE A 51 21.43 5.37 18.85
C PHE A 51 20.04 5.66 18.27
N PRO A 52 19.79 6.83 17.63
CA PRO A 52 18.43 7.24 17.25
C PRO A 52 17.90 6.53 15.99
N LEU A 53 18.76 6.25 14.98
CA LEU A 53 18.31 5.77 13.67
C LEU A 53 17.50 4.45 13.72
N PRO A 54 17.88 3.41 14.49
CA PRO A 54 17.09 2.18 14.57
C PRO A 54 15.69 2.42 15.13
N LYS A 55 15.53 3.32 16.10
CA LYS A 55 14.24 3.69 16.68
C LYS A 55 13.38 4.43 15.66
N ILE A 56 13.96 5.38 14.93
CA ILE A 56 13.27 6.16 13.90
C ILE A 56 12.80 5.22 12.77
N LEU A 57 13.69 4.35 12.26
CA LEU A 57 13.31 3.43 11.18
C LEU A 57 12.26 2.40 11.63
N LYS A 58 12.38 1.86 12.86
CA LYS A 58 11.36 0.99 13.43
C LYS A 58 10.01 1.71 13.52
N ALA A 59 9.99 2.95 14.00
CA ALA A 59 8.76 3.74 14.09
C ALA A 59 8.15 4.00 12.69
N TRP A 60 8.96 4.24 11.66
CA TRP A 60 8.50 4.33 10.27
C TRP A 60 7.88 3.03 9.76
N ILE A 61 8.50 1.87 10.04
CA ILE A 61 7.95 0.56 9.64
C ILE A 61 6.58 0.32 10.30
N LEU A 62 6.44 0.67 11.57
CA LEU A 62 5.17 0.58 12.28
C LEU A 62 4.12 1.54 11.71
N HIS A 63 4.52 2.79 11.39
CA HIS A 63 3.67 3.78 10.75
C HIS A 63 3.18 3.31 9.36
N ALA A 64 4.05 2.66 8.57
CA ALA A 64 3.68 2.08 7.29
C ALA A 64 2.60 0.98 7.38
N GLY A 65 2.44 0.36 8.55
CA GLY A 65 1.36 -0.60 8.83
C GLY A 65 -0.04 0.00 8.83
N ARG A 66 -0.18 1.34 8.87
CA ARG A 66 -1.45 2.09 8.81
C ARG A 66 -2.52 1.55 9.74
N ALA A 67 -2.16 1.31 11.01
CA ALA A 67 -3.06 0.82 12.04
C ALA A 67 -2.81 1.53 13.37
N ALA A 68 -3.85 2.12 13.96
CA ALA A 68 -3.78 2.92 15.19
C ALA A 68 -3.23 2.15 16.40
N LYS A 69 -3.28 0.81 16.38
CA LYS A 69 -2.68 -0.03 17.44
C LYS A 69 -1.17 0.19 17.61
N PHE A 70 -0.49 0.72 16.59
CA PHE A 70 0.94 1.02 16.65
C PHE A 70 1.27 2.42 17.21
N ASP A 71 0.28 3.32 17.29
CA ASP A 71 0.48 4.71 17.72
C ASP A 71 1.18 4.86 19.08
N PRO A 72 0.86 4.04 20.12
CA PRO A 72 1.55 4.14 21.39
C PRO A 72 3.05 3.89 21.28
N MET A 73 3.45 2.85 20.52
CA MET A 73 4.87 2.51 20.32
C MET A 73 5.59 3.53 19.44
N ILE A 74 4.94 4.03 18.38
CA ILE A 74 5.50 5.09 17.52
C ILE A 74 5.77 6.34 18.35
N ASN A 75 4.82 6.77 19.18
CA ASN A 75 4.96 7.93 20.05
C ASN A 75 6.05 7.75 21.11
N GLU A 76 6.18 6.54 21.67
CA GLU A 76 7.27 6.20 22.61
C GLU A 76 8.65 6.32 21.93
N LEU A 77 8.81 5.73 20.74
CA LEU A 77 10.05 5.79 19.97
C LEU A 77 10.43 7.22 19.57
N LEU A 78 9.46 8.02 19.11
CA LEU A 78 9.68 9.44 18.77
C LEU A 78 10.07 10.27 20.00
N THR A 79 9.43 10.02 21.15
CA THR A 79 9.75 10.69 22.41
C THR A 79 11.18 10.34 22.84
N ALA A 80 11.58 9.07 22.75
CA ALA A 80 12.89 8.60 23.14
C ALA A 80 14.04 9.20 22.32
N VAL A 81 13.82 9.54 21.03
CA VAL A 81 14.86 10.14 20.19
C VAL A 81 14.94 11.67 20.29
N THR A 82 13.88 12.34 20.74
CA THR A 82 13.76 13.79 20.76
C THR A 82 14.97 14.52 21.42
N PRO A 83 15.52 14.06 22.57
CA PRO A 83 16.65 14.73 23.20
C PRO A 83 17.92 14.75 22.36
N ALA A 84 18.14 13.72 21.50
CA ALA A 84 19.33 13.58 20.67
C ALA A 84 19.25 14.37 19.36
N LEU A 85 18.06 14.82 18.93
CA LEU A 85 17.86 15.39 17.59
C LEU A 85 18.60 16.71 17.38
N ALA A 86 18.75 17.55 18.42
CA ALA A 86 19.38 18.86 18.29
C ALA A 86 20.84 18.75 17.77
N ASP A 87 21.56 17.74 18.23
CA ASP A 87 22.98 17.51 17.92
C ASP A 87 23.18 16.43 16.83
N SER A 88 22.08 15.89 16.27
CA SER A 88 22.14 14.85 15.25
C SER A 88 22.38 15.41 13.84
N PRO A 89 22.98 14.60 12.92
CA PRO A 89 23.07 14.94 11.50
C PRO A 89 21.72 15.27 10.87
N TRP A 90 21.74 16.02 9.76
CA TRP A 90 20.51 16.40 9.05
C TRP A 90 19.63 15.21 8.67
N ARG A 91 20.22 14.10 8.18
CA ARG A 91 19.50 12.87 7.87
C ARG A 91 18.65 12.37 9.03
N VAL A 92 19.21 12.28 10.23
CA VAL A 92 18.51 11.81 11.44
C VAL A 92 17.33 12.73 11.76
N ARG A 93 17.56 14.06 11.71
CA ARG A 93 16.51 15.06 11.96
C ARG A 93 15.40 14.99 10.91
N ALA A 94 15.76 14.88 9.63
CA ALA A 94 14.79 14.81 8.52
C ALA A 94 13.91 13.56 8.63
N LEU A 95 14.51 12.40 8.90
CA LEU A 95 13.74 11.14 9.09
C LEU A 95 12.81 11.22 10.31
N ALA A 96 13.26 11.79 11.43
CA ALA A 96 12.43 11.94 12.63
C ALA A 96 11.29 12.95 12.41
N GLU A 97 11.58 14.12 11.82
CA GLU A 97 10.59 15.18 11.57
C GLU A 97 9.58 14.74 10.52
N GLY A 98 10.03 14.11 9.43
CA GLY A 98 9.15 13.54 8.41
C GLY A 98 8.13 12.59 9.02
N LEU A 99 8.60 11.68 9.90
CA LEU A 99 7.70 10.76 10.61
C LEU A 99 6.74 11.50 11.54
N ARG A 100 7.23 12.43 12.34
CA ARG A 100 6.40 13.17 13.29
C ARG A 100 5.23 13.89 12.60
N VAL A 101 5.50 14.49 11.44
CA VAL A 101 4.49 15.23 10.66
C VAL A 101 3.54 14.25 9.95
N ALA A 102 4.06 13.18 9.36
CA ALA A 102 3.25 12.14 8.70
C ALA A 102 2.33 11.42 9.70
N HIS A 103 2.87 11.03 10.88
CA HIS A 103 2.12 10.35 11.92
C HIS A 103 1.01 11.23 12.55
N ALA A 104 1.16 12.54 12.50
CA ALA A 104 0.08 13.48 12.83
C ALA A 104 -1.04 13.55 11.76
N GLY A 105 -0.97 12.71 10.71
CA GLY A 105 -1.96 12.61 9.64
C GLY A 105 -1.75 13.57 8.47
N ASN A 106 -0.54 14.15 8.33
CA ASN A 106 -0.18 15.06 7.24
C ASN A 106 0.91 14.44 6.35
N LEU A 107 0.52 13.41 5.58
CA LEU A 107 1.44 12.55 4.81
C LEU A 107 2.26 13.35 3.79
N GLN A 108 1.63 14.25 3.02
CA GLN A 108 2.31 15.10 2.04
C GLN A 108 3.34 16.02 2.70
N ALA A 109 3.04 16.58 3.88
CA ALA A 109 3.99 17.43 4.59
C ALA A 109 5.18 16.61 5.13
N GLY A 110 4.94 15.37 5.60
CA GLY A 110 6.01 14.43 5.96
C GLY A 110 6.89 14.07 4.76
N ALA A 111 6.28 13.79 3.60
CA ALA A 111 6.98 13.55 2.35
C ALA A 111 7.82 14.75 1.90
N ALA A 112 7.33 15.99 2.07
CA ALA A 112 8.09 17.20 1.74
C ALA A 112 9.38 17.35 2.57
N VAL A 113 9.38 16.93 3.84
CA VAL A 113 10.60 16.90 4.66
C VAL A 113 11.60 15.89 4.11
N LEU A 114 11.14 14.70 3.72
CA LEU A 114 11.99 13.67 3.11
C LEU A 114 12.51 14.10 1.73
N GLU A 115 11.69 14.78 0.94
CA GLU A 115 12.11 15.34 -0.36
C GLU A 115 13.22 16.38 -0.21
N ALA A 116 13.13 17.26 0.78
CA ALA A 116 14.17 18.23 1.07
C ALA A 116 15.51 17.56 1.43
N HIS A 117 15.44 16.42 2.15
CA HIS A 117 16.63 15.60 2.42
C HIS A 117 17.18 14.95 1.14
N LEU A 118 16.31 14.35 0.32
CA LEU A 118 16.72 13.69 -0.92
C LEU A 118 17.25 14.64 -2.00
N ALA A 119 16.93 15.94 -1.92
CA ALA A 119 17.50 16.95 -2.80
C ALA A 119 19.00 17.17 -2.55
N GLU A 120 19.46 16.95 -1.31
CA GLU A 120 20.87 17.04 -0.91
C GLU A 120 21.57 15.68 -0.93
N GLU A 121 20.82 14.61 -0.58
CA GLU A 121 21.33 13.24 -0.43
C GLU A 121 20.53 12.26 -1.32
N PRO A 122 20.67 12.34 -2.65
CA PRO A 122 19.85 11.58 -3.61
C PRO A 122 20.08 10.06 -3.55
N LEU A 123 21.14 9.60 -2.90
CA LEU A 123 21.47 8.16 -2.76
C LEU A 123 20.90 7.53 -1.48
N ASP A 124 20.14 8.26 -0.64
CA ASP A 124 19.51 7.68 0.55
C ASP A 124 18.28 6.84 0.15
N LEU A 125 18.54 5.56 -0.12
CA LEU A 125 17.48 4.61 -0.53
C LEU A 125 16.43 4.39 0.55
N VAL A 126 16.81 4.48 1.82
CA VAL A 126 15.85 4.39 2.94
C VAL A 126 14.86 5.55 2.87
N ALA A 127 15.35 6.78 2.68
CA ALA A 127 14.49 7.95 2.56
C ALA A 127 13.59 7.89 1.30
N HIS A 128 14.09 7.39 0.16
CA HIS A 128 13.29 7.14 -1.04
C HIS A 128 12.12 6.18 -0.76
N ARG A 129 12.37 5.09 -0.05
CA ARG A 129 11.33 4.12 0.31
C ARG A 129 10.27 4.72 1.22
N LEU A 130 10.68 5.49 2.22
CA LEU A 130 9.78 6.15 3.16
C LEU A 130 8.91 7.20 2.45
N LEU A 131 9.52 8.04 1.61
CA LEU A 131 8.81 9.03 0.81
C LEU A 131 7.80 8.37 -0.14
N GLN A 132 8.23 7.31 -0.84
CA GLN A 132 7.34 6.56 -1.74
C GLN A 132 6.07 6.09 -1.01
N PHE A 133 6.20 5.58 0.23
CA PHE A 133 5.06 5.16 1.04
C PHE A 133 4.11 6.31 1.37
N GLU A 134 4.63 7.47 1.78
CA GLU A 134 3.78 8.59 2.15
C GLU A 134 3.03 9.16 0.94
N LEU A 135 3.69 9.28 -0.21
CA LEU A 135 3.07 9.74 -1.43
C LEU A 135 2.09 8.72 -2.03
N PHE A 136 2.39 7.44 -1.91
CA PHE A 136 1.48 6.34 -2.27
C PHE A 136 0.17 6.40 -1.45
N TRP A 137 0.26 6.56 -0.13
CA TRP A 137 -0.91 6.62 0.74
C TRP A 137 -1.66 7.96 0.69
N SER A 138 -1.07 8.99 0.10
CA SER A 138 -1.75 10.25 -0.20
C SER A 138 -2.25 10.37 -1.65
N GLY A 139 -1.93 9.38 -2.51
CA GLY A 139 -2.34 9.35 -3.91
C GLY A 139 -1.55 10.29 -4.84
N GLU A 140 -0.38 10.75 -4.39
CA GLU A 140 0.46 11.74 -5.10
C GLU A 140 1.44 11.07 -6.09
N SER A 141 0.92 10.32 -7.04
CA SER A 141 1.72 9.52 -7.98
C SER A 141 2.67 10.34 -8.85
N GLN A 142 2.25 11.53 -9.30
CA GLN A 142 3.12 12.41 -10.10
C GLN A 142 4.30 12.93 -9.27
N TRP A 143 4.04 13.33 -8.04
CA TRP A 143 5.10 13.79 -7.14
C TRP A 143 6.08 12.65 -6.80
N MET A 144 5.57 11.45 -6.57
CA MET A 144 6.38 10.25 -6.33
C MET A 144 7.36 9.99 -7.48
N ARG A 145 6.89 10.09 -8.75
CA ARG A 145 7.75 9.99 -9.94
C ARG A 145 8.77 11.13 -9.99
N ASP A 146 8.33 12.37 -9.79
CA ASP A 146 9.19 13.55 -9.97
C ASP A 146 10.37 13.53 -9.00
N VAL A 147 10.20 13.02 -7.77
CA VAL A 147 11.30 12.88 -6.80
C VAL A 147 12.31 11.84 -7.27
N VAL A 148 11.85 10.65 -7.66
CA VAL A 148 12.76 9.57 -8.06
C VAL A 148 13.49 9.88 -9.36
N GLU A 149 12.83 10.54 -10.32
CA GLU A 149 13.46 10.93 -11.59
C GLU A 149 14.50 12.06 -11.41
N ARG A 150 14.30 12.98 -10.46
CA ARG A 150 15.34 13.97 -10.11
C ARG A 150 16.58 13.32 -9.49
N ALA A 151 16.40 12.27 -8.70
CA ALA A 151 17.50 11.55 -8.07
C ALA A 151 18.21 10.58 -9.04
N ALA A 152 17.52 10.05 -10.03
CA ALA A 152 18.02 9.01 -10.93
C ALA A 152 19.40 9.32 -11.57
N PRO A 153 19.73 10.56 -11.99
CA PRO A 153 21.05 10.86 -12.56
C PRO A 153 22.22 10.71 -11.58
N ALA A 154 22.00 10.68 -10.27
CA ALA A 154 23.03 10.45 -9.26
C ALA A 154 23.32 8.97 -9.02
N TRP A 155 22.46 8.08 -9.47
CA TRP A 155 22.60 6.64 -9.30
C TRP A 155 23.39 6.02 -10.44
N GLU A 156 24.36 5.19 -10.07
CA GLU A 156 25.20 4.43 -11.00
C GLU A 156 24.97 2.92 -10.80
N GLU A 157 25.32 2.10 -11.78
CA GLU A 157 25.23 0.64 -11.68
C GLU A 157 26.01 0.04 -10.50
N THR A 158 27.04 0.75 -10.05
CA THR A 158 27.89 0.40 -8.91
C THR A 158 27.37 0.91 -7.57
N SER A 159 26.30 1.71 -7.57
CA SER A 159 25.69 2.21 -6.34
C SER A 159 25.13 1.05 -5.50
N PRO A 160 25.31 1.09 -4.15
CA PRO A 160 24.76 0.06 -3.28
C PRO A 160 23.25 -0.12 -3.49
N ASP A 161 22.81 -1.37 -3.60
CA ASP A 161 21.40 -1.76 -3.78
C ASP A 161 20.69 -1.07 -4.97
N PHE A 162 21.44 -0.78 -6.07
CA PHE A 162 20.92 -0.12 -7.28
C PHE A 162 19.69 -0.84 -7.86
N GLY A 163 19.65 -2.17 -7.84
CA GLY A 163 18.47 -2.94 -8.27
C GLY A 163 17.21 -2.61 -7.45
N HIS A 164 17.35 -2.37 -6.15
CA HIS A 164 16.23 -1.92 -5.31
C HIS A 164 15.80 -0.49 -5.62
N PHE A 165 16.73 0.42 -5.95
CA PHE A 165 16.39 1.75 -6.44
C PHE A 165 15.62 1.69 -7.76
N LEU A 166 16.05 0.85 -8.71
CA LEU A 166 15.34 0.64 -9.96
C LEU A 166 13.91 0.14 -9.76
N ALA A 167 13.67 -0.72 -8.76
CA ALA A 167 12.33 -1.17 -8.41
C ALA A 167 11.46 -0.03 -7.83
N VAL A 168 12.03 0.87 -7.02
CA VAL A 168 11.36 2.10 -6.54
C VAL A 168 11.01 3.01 -7.72
N ARG A 169 11.94 3.19 -8.66
CA ARG A 169 11.77 3.99 -9.87
C ARG A 169 10.68 3.42 -10.78
N SER A 170 10.69 2.10 -10.99
CA SER A 170 9.69 1.39 -11.80
C SER A 170 8.28 1.61 -11.26
N PHE A 171 8.04 1.38 -9.98
CA PHE A 171 6.73 1.55 -9.37
C PHE A 171 6.25 3.01 -9.42
N SER A 172 7.15 3.97 -9.17
CA SER A 172 6.81 5.40 -9.21
C SER A 172 6.40 5.86 -10.62
N ASN A 173 7.07 5.35 -11.65
CA ASN A 173 6.74 5.64 -13.05
C ASN A 173 5.45 4.94 -13.48
N GLU A 174 5.22 3.70 -13.03
CA GLU A 174 3.99 2.96 -13.33
C GLU A 174 2.76 3.71 -12.79
N GLU A 175 2.74 4.07 -11.50
CA GLU A 175 1.62 4.79 -10.87
C GLU A 175 1.40 6.20 -11.48
N SER A 176 2.40 6.78 -12.13
CA SER A 176 2.28 8.07 -12.86
C SER A 176 1.90 7.91 -14.33
N GLY A 177 1.84 6.67 -14.86
CA GLY A 177 1.50 6.37 -16.25
C GLY A 177 2.67 6.37 -17.23
N ASP A 178 3.93 6.52 -16.79
CA ASP A 178 5.10 6.30 -17.63
C ASP A 178 5.47 4.82 -17.68
N TYR A 179 4.68 4.06 -18.43
CA TYR A 179 4.84 2.61 -18.53
C TYR A 179 6.11 2.19 -19.26
N ALA A 180 6.66 3.03 -20.13
CA ALA A 180 7.91 2.71 -20.84
C ALA A 180 9.11 2.71 -19.89
N THR A 181 9.24 3.74 -19.07
CA THR A 181 10.28 3.82 -18.03
C THR A 181 10.06 2.74 -16.97
N ALA A 182 8.80 2.49 -16.57
CA ALA A 182 8.46 1.47 -15.59
C ALA A 182 8.87 0.06 -16.04
N ASP A 183 8.57 -0.33 -17.28
CA ASP A 183 8.92 -1.65 -17.83
C ASP A 183 10.44 -1.86 -17.89
N ALA A 184 11.16 -0.88 -18.44
CA ALA A 184 12.61 -0.96 -18.59
C ALA A 184 13.31 -1.11 -17.22
N THR A 185 12.98 -0.21 -16.27
CA THR A 185 13.65 -0.19 -14.96
C THR A 185 13.22 -1.35 -14.06
N GLY A 186 11.96 -1.80 -14.15
CA GLY A 186 11.48 -2.93 -13.35
C GLY A 186 12.06 -4.28 -13.79
N ARG A 187 12.24 -4.50 -15.10
CA ARG A 187 12.91 -5.72 -15.60
C ARG A 187 14.39 -5.72 -15.24
N GLU A 188 15.08 -4.59 -15.42
CA GLU A 188 16.47 -4.46 -14.97
C GLU A 188 16.60 -4.66 -13.45
N ALA A 189 15.64 -4.17 -12.65
CA ALA A 189 15.64 -4.42 -11.21
C ALA A 189 15.64 -5.92 -10.88
N ILE A 190 14.85 -6.74 -11.59
CA ILE A 190 14.81 -8.19 -11.40
C ILE A 190 16.05 -8.91 -11.96
N GLU A 191 16.64 -8.42 -13.05
CA GLU A 191 17.91 -8.95 -13.54
C GLU A 191 19.03 -8.81 -12.50
N ARG A 192 19.05 -7.69 -11.77
CA ARG A 192 20.03 -7.40 -10.71
C ARG A 192 19.68 -8.06 -9.37
N GLU A 193 18.39 -8.09 -9.02
CA GLU A 193 17.85 -8.60 -7.77
C GLU A 193 16.74 -9.64 -8.03
N PRO A 194 17.09 -10.87 -8.47
CA PRO A 194 16.10 -11.86 -8.91
C PRO A 194 15.11 -12.32 -7.83
N LYS A 195 15.43 -12.07 -6.56
CA LYS A 195 14.56 -12.37 -5.42
C LYS A 195 13.76 -11.16 -4.91
N SER A 196 13.85 -10.02 -5.57
CA SER A 196 13.14 -8.81 -5.17
C SER A 196 11.63 -8.98 -5.34
N ALA A 197 10.92 -9.20 -4.24
CA ALA A 197 9.46 -9.24 -4.24
C ALA A 197 8.85 -7.89 -4.66
N TRP A 198 9.52 -6.77 -4.37
CA TRP A 198 9.08 -5.44 -4.78
C TRP A 198 9.31 -5.17 -6.26
N GLY A 199 10.43 -5.61 -6.83
CA GLY A 199 10.66 -5.53 -8.28
C GLY A 199 9.64 -6.36 -9.06
N ALA A 200 9.33 -7.58 -8.60
CA ALA A 200 8.28 -8.40 -9.18
C ALA A 200 6.91 -7.72 -9.12
N HIS A 201 6.59 -7.08 -8.01
CA HIS A 201 5.37 -6.31 -7.77
C HIS A 201 5.22 -5.11 -8.72
N ALA A 202 6.28 -4.32 -8.94
CA ALA A 202 6.24 -3.16 -9.81
C ALA A 202 5.87 -3.53 -11.26
N ILE A 203 6.44 -4.60 -11.80
CA ILE A 203 6.08 -5.12 -13.13
C ILE A 203 4.68 -5.75 -13.14
N ALA A 204 4.24 -6.40 -12.06
CA ALA A 204 2.87 -6.92 -11.98
C ALA A 204 1.83 -5.79 -12.10
N HIS A 205 2.09 -4.62 -11.50
CA HIS A 205 1.26 -3.42 -11.66
C HIS A 205 1.18 -2.99 -13.12
N LEU A 206 2.33 -2.81 -13.77
CA LEU A 206 2.43 -2.43 -15.18
C LEU A 206 1.61 -3.37 -16.08
N LEU A 207 1.82 -4.67 -15.94
CA LEU A 207 1.15 -5.68 -16.76
C LEU A 207 -0.37 -5.69 -16.54
N LEU A 208 -0.79 -5.43 -15.31
CA LEU A 208 -2.21 -5.31 -14.96
C LEU A 208 -2.85 -4.08 -15.61
N MET A 209 -2.20 -2.91 -15.54
CA MET A 209 -2.71 -1.67 -16.13
C MET A 209 -2.77 -1.75 -17.65
N GLN A 210 -1.83 -2.44 -18.27
CA GLN A 210 -1.81 -2.68 -19.71
C GLN A 210 -2.69 -3.87 -20.18
N GLY A 211 -3.34 -4.60 -19.26
CA GLY A 211 -4.21 -5.73 -19.58
C GLY A 211 -3.44 -6.94 -20.17
N ARG A 212 -2.19 -7.12 -19.78
CA ARG A 212 -1.26 -8.20 -20.21
C ARG A 212 -1.34 -9.39 -19.24
N ALA A 213 -2.53 -10.01 -19.14
CA ALA A 213 -2.82 -10.99 -18.10
C ALA A 213 -1.97 -12.26 -18.20
N GLU A 214 -1.79 -12.80 -19.41
CA GLU A 214 -0.96 -14.01 -19.64
C GLU A 214 0.47 -13.79 -19.19
N GLU A 215 1.07 -12.69 -19.60
CA GLU A 215 2.44 -12.34 -19.22
C GLU A 215 2.57 -12.09 -17.72
N GLY A 216 1.54 -11.48 -17.09
CA GLY A 216 1.50 -11.26 -15.64
C GLY A 216 1.47 -12.56 -14.84
N ILE A 217 0.76 -13.59 -15.34
CA ILE A 217 0.75 -14.93 -14.74
C ILE A 217 2.16 -15.55 -14.86
N GLU A 218 2.72 -15.60 -16.07
CA GLU A 218 4.05 -16.16 -16.31
C GLU A 218 5.13 -15.45 -15.48
N TRP A 219 5.06 -14.11 -15.38
CA TRP A 219 5.97 -13.29 -14.61
C TRP A 219 5.97 -13.65 -13.12
N LEU A 220 4.80 -13.67 -12.50
CA LEU A 220 4.71 -13.91 -11.04
C LEU A 220 4.99 -15.38 -10.70
N GLU A 221 4.53 -16.34 -11.52
CA GLU A 221 4.82 -17.76 -11.30
C GLU A 221 6.30 -18.07 -11.48
N GLY A 222 6.98 -17.41 -12.40
CA GLY A 222 8.41 -17.57 -12.61
C GLY A 222 9.27 -17.06 -11.46
N LEU A 223 8.76 -16.10 -10.65
CA LEU A 223 9.52 -15.44 -9.60
C LEU A 223 9.12 -15.87 -8.18
N CYS A 224 7.95 -16.49 -7.98
CA CYS A 224 7.38 -16.76 -6.65
C CYS A 224 8.27 -17.61 -5.74
N GLY A 225 9.14 -18.47 -6.28
CA GLY A 225 10.12 -19.26 -5.51
C GLY A 225 11.22 -18.43 -4.82
N GLY A 226 11.33 -17.13 -5.15
CA GLY A 226 12.31 -16.23 -4.55
C GLY A 226 11.81 -15.44 -3.33
N TRP A 227 10.54 -15.57 -2.91
CA TRP A 227 9.91 -14.68 -1.93
C TRP A 227 9.84 -15.21 -0.49
N ASP A 228 10.51 -16.30 -0.16
CA ASP A 228 10.40 -16.94 1.17
C ASP A 228 10.75 -16.00 2.31
N GLU A 229 11.76 -15.16 2.13
CA GLU A 229 12.24 -14.20 3.13
C GLU A 229 11.48 -12.87 3.14
N ALA A 230 10.58 -12.65 2.15
CA ALA A 230 9.84 -11.40 2.03
C ALA A 230 8.76 -11.29 3.13
N ASN A 231 8.46 -10.05 3.52
CA ASN A 231 7.35 -9.75 4.41
C ASN A 231 5.98 -9.91 3.70
N GLN A 232 4.92 -9.27 4.17
CA GLN A 232 3.58 -9.35 3.61
C GLN A 232 3.48 -8.98 2.13
N ILE A 233 4.50 -8.38 1.53
CA ILE A 233 4.52 -8.10 0.08
C ILE A 233 4.42 -9.38 -0.76
N LYS A 234 4.89 -10.53 -0.25
CA LYS A 234 4.70 -11.81 -0.95
C LYS A 234 3.23 -12.20 -1.06
N HIS A 235 2.44 -11.96 -0.01
CA HIS A 235 0.99 -12.20 -0.03
C HIS A 235 0.30 -11.28 -1.05
N HIS A 236 0.78 -10.05 -1.17
CA HIS A 236 0.28 -9.08 -2.13
C HIS A 236 0.65 -9.44 -3.58
N ASN A 237 1.82 -10.02 -3.82
CA ASN A 237 2.18 -10.57 -5.14
C ASN A 237 1.28 -11.72 -5.54
N TRP A 238 0.94 -12.62 -4.63
CA TRP A 238 -0.06 -13.67 -4.86
C TRP A 238 -1.45 -13.10 -5.13
N TRP A 239 -1.82 -12.01 -4.46
CA TRP A 239 -3.04 -11.28 -4.77
C TRP A 239 -3.01 -10.71 -6.20
N HIS A 240 -1.91 -10.13 -6.68
CA HIS A 240 -1.77 -9.71 -8.08
C HIS A 240 -1.91 -10.86 -9.06
N LEU A 241 -1.34 -12.03 -8.76
CA LEU A 241 -1.57 -13.23 -9.57
C LEU A 241 -3.06 -13.58 -9.64
N CYS A 242 -3.76 -13.51 -8.52
CA CYS A 242 -5.22 -13.73 -8.50
C CYS A 242 -5.98 -12.70 -9.35
N LEU A 243 -5.53 -11.44 -9.46
CA LEU A 243 -6.15 -10.46 -10.35
C LEU A 243 -6.00 -10.84 -11.84
N PHE A 244 -4.85 -11.37 -12.25
CA PHE A 244 -4.67 -11.87 -13.62
C PHE A 244 -5.53 -13.10 -13.89
N LEU A 245 -5.55 -14.05 -12.97
CA LEU A 245 -6.39 -15.25 -13.05
C LEU A 245 -7.88 -14.93 -13.11
N LEU A 246 -8.29 -13.82 -12.46
CA LEU A 246 -9.67 -13.35 -12.46
C LEU A 246 -10.14 -12.96 -13.87
N GLU A 247 -9.27 -12.34 -14.67
CA GLU A 247 -9.56 -12.00 -16.07
C GLU A 247 -9.53 -13.22 -17.00
N LYS A 248 -8.96 -14.35 -16.54
CA LYS A 248 -8.98 -15.65 -17.22
C LYS A 248 -10.16 -16.53 -16.79
N GLY A 249 -10.91 -16.13 -15.73
CA GLY A 249 -12.02 -16.93 -15.19
C GLY A 249 -11.58 -18.13 -14.37
N GLU A 250 -10.33 -18.20 -13.91
CA GLU A 250 -9.79 -19.32 -13.12
C GLU A 250 -10.20 -19.24 -11.65
N HIS A 251 -11.50 -19.16 -11.36
CA HIS A 251 -12.04 -18.85 -10.04
C HIS A 251 -11.68 -19.88 -8.96
N GLU A 252 -11.70 -21.19 -9.29
CA GLU A 252 -11.32 -22.23 -8.33
C GLU A 252 -9.85 -22.12 -7.91
N ARG A 253 -8.97 -21.82 -8.85
CA ARG A 253 -7.56 -21.59 -8.57
C ARG A 253 -7.36 -20.36 -7.68
N ILE A 254 -8.12 -19.29 -7.92
CA ILE A 254 -8.07 -18.09 -7.09
C ILE A 254 -8.46 -18.43 -5.64
N LEU A 255 -9.56 -19.16 -5.44
CA LEU A 255 -10.00 -19.57 -4.10
C LEU A 255 -8.94 -20.42 -3.39
N HIS A 256 -8.28 -21.33 -4.09
CA HIS A 256 -7.17 -22.10 -3.55
C HIS A 256 -5.99 -21.22 -3.17
N LEU A 257 -5.54 -20.31 -4.04
CA LEU A 257 -4.44 -19.39 -3.75
C LEU A 257 -4.76 -18.41 -2.62
N LEU A 258 -6.01 -17.98 -2.54
CA LEU A 258 -6.47 -17.14 -1.43
C LEU A 258 -6.24 -17.82 -0.08
N ASP A 259 -6.62 -19.10 0.04
CA ASP A 259 -6.54 -19.87 1.27
C ASP A 259 -5.10 -20.31 1.61
N THR A 260 -4.23 -20.49 0.59
CA THR A 260 -2.89 -21.08 0.78
C THR A 260 -1.75 -20.08 0.66
N GLN A 261 -1.91 -18.97 -0.08
CA GLN A 261 -0.84 -18.05 -0.41
C GLN A 261 -1.16 -16.58 -0.02
N VAL A 262 -2.34 -16.08 -0.35
CA VAL A 262 -2.71 -14.69 -0.06
C VAL A 262 -2.92 -14.48 1.44
N ARG A 263 -3.59 -15.43 2.10
CA ARG A 263 -3.72 -15.44 3.57
C ARG A 263 -3.90 -16.86 4.09
N ASN A 264 -2.79 -17.54 4.32
CA ASN A 264 -2.79 -18.84 5.00
C ASN A 264 -2.65 -18.64 6.53
N PRO A 265 -3.69 -18.96 7.34
CA PRO A 265 -3.64 -18.80 8.79
C PRO A 265 -2.53 -19.63 9.47
N GLU A 266 -2.07 -20.70 8.83
CA GLU A 266 -1.00 -21.57 9.35
C GLU A 266 0.40 -21.05 9.03
N SER A 267 0.52 -20.01 8.18
CA SER A 267 1.85 -19.48 7.85
C SER A 267 2.44 -18.69 9.03
N PRO A 268 3.76 -18.83 9.31
CA PRO A 268 4.41 -18.08 10.39
C PRO A 268 4.22 -16.56 10.28
N LEU A 269 4.19 -16.02 9.07
CA LEU A 269 4.04 -14.59 8.84
C LEU A 269 2.63 -14.08 9.20
N VAL A 270 1.58 -14.86 8.89
CA VAL A 270 0.21 -14.54 9.32
C VAL A 270 0.05 -14.75 10.82
N GLN A 271 0.67 -15.76 11.40
CA GLN A 271 0.61 -15.98 12.86
C GLN A 271 1.30 -14.86 13.64
N ALA A 272 2.41 -14.32 13.11
CA ALA A 272 3.14 -13.21 13.74
C ALA A 272 2.31 -11.88 13.70
N VAL A 273 1.56 -11.63 12.62
CA VAL A 273 0.73 -10.43 12.48
C VAL A 273 -0.62 -10.82 11.85
N PRO A 274 -1.51 -11.47 12.62
CA PRO A 274 -2.75 -12.05 12.08
C PRO A 274 -3.75 -11.01 11.55
N ASP A 275 -3.58 -9.76 11.95
CA ASP A 275 -4.39 -8.61 11.58
C ASP A 275 -3.62 -7.59 10.70
N ALA A 276 -2.58 -8.03 9.95
CA ALA A 276 -1.88 -7.15 9.01
C ALA A 276 -2.86 -6.50 8.04
N THR A 277 -2.85 -5.17 7.96
CA THR A 277 -3.83 -4.40 7.15
C THR A 277 -3.82 -4.81 5.69
N ILE A 278 -2.62 -4.97 5.10
CA ILE A 278 -2.47 -5.38 3.71
C ILE A 278 -3.10 -6.75 3.42
N ASP A 279 -2.94 -7.72 4.33
CA ASP A 279 -3.50 -9.07 4.14
C ASP A 279 -5.04 -9.03 4.17
N ILE A 280 -5.62 -8.26 5.10
CA ILE A 280 -7.07 -8.10 5.19
C ILE A 280 -7.63 -7.36 3.97
N GLN A 281 -6.95 -6.32 3.49
CA GLN A 281 -7.30 -5.58 2.28
C GLN A 281 -7.25 -6.48 1.04
N ASN A 282 -6.21 -7.30 0.90
CA ASN A 282 -6.06 -8.26 -0.19
C ASN A 282 -7.25 -9.25 -0.23
N VAL A 283 -7.56 -9.86 0.92
CA VAL A 283 -8.69 -10.80 1.03
C VAL A 283 -10.00 -10.11 0.72
N ALA A 284 -10.31 -8.99 1.38
CA ALA A 284 -11.58 -8.27 1.21
C ALA A 284 -11.80 -7.87 -0.25
N SER A 285 -10.79 -7.27 -0.88
CA SER A 285 -10.90 -6.82 -2.27
C SER A 285 -11.04 -7.98 -3.26
N LEU A 286 -10.38 -9.12 -3.00
CA LEU A 286 -10.46 -10.30 -3.87
C LEU A 286 -11.81 -10.99 -3.75
N LEU A 287 -12.32 -11.19 -2.54
CA LEU A 287 -13.65 -11.75 -2.29
C LEU A 287 -14.74 -10.90 -2.96
N MET A 288 -14.69 -9.58 -2.81
CA MET A 288 -15.63 -8.67 -3.46
C MET A 288 -15.58 -8.81 -4.99
N ARG A 289 -14.37 -8.87 -5.60
CA ARG A 289 -14.22 -9.05 -7.04
C ARG A 289 -14.79 -10.37 -7.55
N LEU A 290 -14.64 -11.45 -6.79
CA LEU A 290 -15.23 -12.75 -7.10
C LEU A 290 -16.78 -12.70 -7.03
N GLU A 291 -17.34 -12.12 -5.98
CA GLU A 291 -18.81 -11.98 -5.84
C GLU A 291 -19.42 -11.07 -6.94
N LEU A 292 -18.71 -10.00 -7.38
CA LEU A 292 -19.15 -9.17 -8.50
C LEU A 292 -19.24 -9.96 -9.83
N ARG A 293 -18.60 -11.13 -9.90
CA ARG A 293 -18.67 -12.09 -11.03
C ARG A 293 -19.57 -13.28 -10.75
N GLY A 294 -20.32 -13.24 -9.66
CA GLY A 294 -21.28 -14.30 -9.29
C GLY A 294 -20.64 -15.55 -8.70
N VAL A 295 -19.38 -15.48 -8.26
CA VAL A 295 -18.68 -16.61 -7.64
C VAL A 295 -19.07 -16.71 -6.16
N ASP A 296 -19.41 -17.91 -5.73
CA ASP A 296 -19.64 -18.21 -4.31
C ASP A 296 -18.29 -18.32 -3.59
N VAL A 297 -18.06 -17.45 -2.62
CA VAL A 297 -16.84 -17.40 -1.82
C VAL A 297 -16.94 -18.17 -0.48
N GLY A 298 -18.08 -18.81 -0.22
CA GLY A 298 -18.34 -19.57 1.00
C GLY A 298 -18.23 -18.74 2.27
N GLY A 299 -17.69 -19.33 3.33
CA GLY A 299 -17.56 -18.69 4.65
C GLY A 299 -16.34 -17.77 4.80
N ARG A 300 -15.63 -17.42 3.73
CA ARG A 300 -14.34 -16.69 3.82
C ARG A 300 -14.46 -15.28 4.41
N TRP A 301 -15.59 -14.62 4.21
CA TRP A 301 -15.85 -13.33 4.86
C TRP A 301 -15.85 -13.44 6.40
N GLN A 302 -16.39 -14.54 6.93
CA GLN A 302 -16.46 -14.74 8.38
C GLN A 302 -15.09 -14.92 9.03
N SER A 303 -14.12 -15.49 8.31
CA SER A 303 -12.78 -15.78 8.84
C SER A 303 -11.99 -14.52 9.24
N ILE A 304 -12.37 -13.35 8.72
CA ILE A 304 -11.68 -12.08 9.00
C ILE A 304 -12.62 -11.02 9.63
N ALA A 305 -13.89 -11.36 9.84
CA ALA A 305 -14.92 -10.41 10.31
C ALA A 305 -14.63 -9.85 11.71
N ASP A 306 -14.09 -10.67 12.62
CA ASP A 306 -13.79 -10.23 13.98
C ASP A 306 -12.56 -9.33 14.04
N ILE A 307 -11.61 -9.52 13.12
CA ILE A 307 -10.46 -8.60 12.95
C ILE A 307 -10.98 -7.21 12.56
N CYS A 308 -11.83 -7.13 11.54
CA CYS A 308 -12.42 -5.85 11.10
C CYS A 308 -13.34 -5.24 12.17
N ALA A 309 -14.07 -6.06 12.94
CA ALA A 309 -14.88 -5.60 14.05
C ALA A 309 -14.05 -4.89 15.14
N GLY A 310 -12.82 -5.36 15.39
CA GLY A 310 -11.90 -4.73 16.33
C GLY A 310 -11.36 -3.37 15.87
N ARG A 311 -11.57 -2.98 14.61
CA ARG A 311 -11.01 -1.76 13.99
C ARG A 311 -12.00 -0.62 13.80
N ILE A 312 -13.24 -0.71 14.25
CA ILE A 312 -14.25 0.35 14.03
C ILE A 312 -13.89 1.71 14.64
N HIS A 313 -12.84 1.78 15.44
CA HIS A 313 -12.26 3.01 16.00
C HIS A 313 -10.89 3.36 15.41
N ASP A 314 -10.42 2.59 14.42
CA ASP A 314 -9.17 2.86 13.72
C ASP A 314 -9.44 3.82 12.55
N HIS A 315 -8.76 4.97 12.56
CA HIS A 315 -8.92 6.04 11.56
C HIS A 315 -7.61 6.37 10.85
N ALA A 316 -6.61 5.47 10.95
CA ALA A 316 -5.30 5.66 10.36
C ALA A 316 -5.34 5.76 8.83
N ASN A 317 -6.34 5.11 8.19
CA ASN A 317 -6.43 5.09 6.73
C ASN A 317 -7.86 4.83 6.23
N PRO A 318 -8.49 5.75 5.43
CA PRO A 318 -9.82 5.55 4.87
C PRO A 318 -9.92 4.37 3.89
N PHE A 319 -8.82 4.02 3.22
CA PHE A 319 -8.76 2.83 2.35
C PHE A 319 -9.00 1.56 3.15
N THR A 320 -8.33 1.41 4.29
CA THR A 320 -8.52 0.28 5.21
C THR A 320 -9.97 0.21 5.71
N SER A 321 -10.53 1.35 6.17
CA SER A 321 -11.90 1.43 6.69
C SER A 321 -12.93 0.98 5.64
N ALA A 322 -12.73 1.32 4.36
CA ALA A 322 -13.60 0.87 3.27
C ALA A 322 -13.54 -0.66 3.06
N HIS A 323 -12.35 -1.27 3.21
CA HIS A 323 -12.19 -2.73 3.13
C HIS A 323 -12.80 -3.44 4.36
N ASP A 324 -12.62 -2.89 5.55
CA ASP A 324 -13.28 -3.40 6.77
C ASP A 324 -14.81 -3.35 6.62
N ALA A 325 -15.35 -2.28 6.01
CA ALA A 325 -16.77 -2.18 5.70
C ALA A 325 -17.26 -3.23 4.69
N MET A 326 -16.45 -3.62 3.68
CA MET A 326 -16.77 -4.75 2.79
C MET A 326 -16.98 -6.04 3.62
N VAL A 327 -16.01 -6.33 4.50
CA VAL A 327 -16.02 -7.53 5.34
C VAL A 327 -17.20 -7.53 6.30
N LEU A 328 -17.37 -6.46 7.06
CA LEU A 328 -18.44 -6.34 8.05
C LEU A 328 -19.83 -6.41 7.40
N SER A 329 -20.02 -5.76 6.24
CA SER A 329 -21.27 -5.82 5.48
C SER A 329 -21.54 -7.22 4.97
N ALA A 330 -20.53 -7.93 4.46
CA ALA A 330 -20.67 -9.31 3.99
C ALA A 330 -20.96 -10.29 5.12
N ALA A 331 -20.43 -10.04 6.31
CA ALA A 331 -20.70 -10.80 7.52
C ALA A 331 -22.03 -10.43 8.20
N GLY A 332 -22.83 -9.51 7.62
CA GLY A 332 -24.12 -9.07 8.16
C GLY A 332 -24.02 -8.13 9.38
N LYS A 333 -22.82 -7.64 9.72
CA LYS A 333 -22.56 -6.76 10.88
C LYS A 333 -22.85 -5.28 10.53
N PHE A 334 -24.04 -4.97 9.99
CA PHE A 334 -24.38 -3.63 9.46
C PHE A 334 -24.36 -2.51 10.52
N GLU A 335 -24.71 -2.81 11.77
CA GLU A 335 -24.64 -1.84 12.87
C GLU A 335 -23.21 -1.40 13.15
N MET A 336 -22.24 -2.33 13.05
CA MET A 336 -20.83 -2.00 13.22
C MET A 336 -20.31 -1.13 12.06
N VAL A 337 -20.78 -1.32 10.84
CA VAL A 337 -20.44 -0.45 9.71
C VAL A 337 -21.03 0.96 9.91
N SER A 338 -22.26 1.07 10.41
CA SER A 338 -22.84 2.38 10.77
C SER A 338 -22.00 3.08 11.84
N GLN A 339 -21.58 2.34 12.86
CA GLN A 339 -20.75 2.83 13.95
C GLN A 339 -19.35 3.27 13.45
N LEU A 340 -18.74 2.50 12.54
CA LEU A 340 -17.48 2.88 11.85
C LEU A 340 -17.65 4.22 11.12
N ALA A 341 -18.73 4.38 10.32
CA ALA A 341 -18.98 5.61 9.59
C ALA A 341 -19.18 6.83 10.54
N ASP A 342 -19.88 6.64 11.65
CA ASP A 342 -20.11 7.70 12.65
C ASP A 342 -18.81 8.06 13.38
N ASN A 343 -17.98 7.07 13.73
CA ASN A 343 -16.67 7.29 14.32
C ASN A 343 -15.76 8.07 13.36
N MET A 344 -15.74 7.72 12.06
CA MET A 344 -14.98 8.44 11.03
C MET A 344 -15.45 9.91 10.87
N ARG A 345 -16.76 10.17 10.94
CA ARG A 345 -17.31 11.54 10.92
C ARG A 345 -16.84 12.33 12.14
N ALA A 346 -16.99 11.74 13.32
CA ALA A 346 -16.60 12.38 14.58
C ALA A 346 -15.10 12.70 14.60
N HIS A 347 -14.27 11.74 14.21
CA HIS A 347 -12.81 11.95 14.10
C HIS A 347 -12.47 13.05 13.10
N GLY A 348 -13.09 13.03 11.91
CA GLY A 348 -12.85 14.03 10.87
C GLY A 348 -13.30 15.46 11.23
N LEU A 349 -14.16 15.61 12.24
CA LEU A 349 -14.56 16.92 12.79
C LEU A 349 -13.66 17.36 13.95
N ALA A 350 -13.15 16.42 14.74
CA ALA A 350 -12.34 16.68 15.92
C ALA A 350 -10.85 16.92 15.61
N THR A 351 -10.36 16.36 14.48
CA THR A 351 -8.93 16.37 14.13
C THR A 351 -8.71 17.12 12.82
N ALA A 352 -7.80 18.09 12.81
CA ALA A 352 -7.44 18.85 11.63
C ALA A 352 -6.19 18.25 10.95
N SER A 353 -6.37 17.22 10.13
CA SER A 353 -5.30 16.62 9.31
C SER A 353 -5.81 16.22 7.94
N ALA A 354 -4.89 15.97 6.99
CA ALA A 354 -5.24 15.50 5.65
C ALA A 354 -5.97 14.15 5.70
N VAL A 355 -5.47 13.20 6.52
CA VAL A 355 -6.08 11.88 6.70
C VAL A 355 -7.47 11.99 7.33
N SER A 356 -7.66 12.81 8.35
CA SER A 356 -8.98 12.97 8.99
C SER A 356 -10.01 13.58 8.04
N ASN A 357 -9.60 14.54 7.20
CA ASN A 357 -10.47 15.10 6.17
C ASN A 357 -10.82 14.04 5.10
N ALA A 358 -9.83 13.25 4.62
CA ALA A 358 -10.08 12.17 3.67
C ALA A 358 -11.03 11.10 4.25
N ASN A 359 -10.86 10.74 5.53
CA ASN A 359 -11.80 9.85 6.24
C ASN A 359 -13.23 10.37 6.17
N ARG A 360 -13.45 11.66 6.46
CA ARG A 360 -14.79 12.25 6.51
C ARG A 360 -15.41 12.43 5.11
N VAL A 361 -14.64 12.91 4.14
CA VAL A 361 -15.17 13.35 2.83
C VAL A 361 -15.25 12.18 1.84
N LEU A 362 -14.31 11.25 1.91
CA LEU A 362 -14.20 10.13 0.96
C LEU A 362 -14.46 8.78 1.63
N GLY A 363 -13.87 8.56 2.81
CA GLY A 363 -13.97 7.28 3.52
C GLY A 363 -15.41 6.97 3.94
N VAL A 364 -16.14 7.94 4.50
CA VAL A 364 -17.53 7.74 4.91
C VAL A 364 -18.44 7.34 3.74
N PRO A 365 -18.44 8.03 2.58
CA PRO A 365 -19.20 7.58 1.41
C PRO A 365 -18.81 6.17 0.93
N LEU A 366 -17.52 5.82 0.96
CA LEU A 366 -17.07 4.48 0.59
C LEU A 366 -17.61 3.42 1.57
N VAL A 367 -17.50 3.64 2.87
CA VAL A 367 -18.00 2.73 3.93
C VAL A 367 -19.51 2.50 3.79
N GLU A 368 -20.30 3.57 3.62
CA GLU A 368 -21.75 3.47 3.45
C GLU A 368 -22.15 2.78 2.13
N ALA A 369 -21.36 3.02 1.06
CA ALA A 369 -21.61 2.38 -0.22
C ALA A 369 -21.41 0.86 -0.18
N MET A 370 -20.47 0.34 0.62
CA MET A 370 -20.29 -1.12 0.78
C MET A 370 -21.52 -1.76 1.42
N THR A 371 -22.09 -1.12 2.45
CA THR A 371 -23.36 -1.58 3.05
C THR A 371 -24.52 -1.50 2.06
N ALA A 372 -24.68 -0.40 1.35
CA ALA A 372 -25.74 -0.22 0.36
C ALA A 372 -25.63 -1.27 -0.77
N HIS A 373 -24.39 -1.55 -1.22
CA HIS A 373 -24.14 -2.58 -2.22
C HIS A 373 -24.57 -3.97 -1.74
N ARG A 374 -24.19 -4.33 -0.52
CA ARG A 374 -24.56 -5.63 0.09
C ARG A 374 -26.08 -5.78 0.25
N LYS A 375 -26.78 -4.69 0.55
CA LYS A 375 -28.26 -4.62 0.62
C LYS A 375 -28.94 -4.53 -0.74
N ARG A 376 -28.19 -4.51 -1.85
CA ARG A 376 -28.66 -4.32 -3.23
C ARG A 376 -29.36 -2.96 -3.46
N GLU A 377 -29.05 -1.97 -2.64
CA GLU A 377 -29.52 -0.58 -2.80
C GLU A 377 -28.64 0.16 -3.83
N TYR A 378 -28.60 -0.34 -5.06
CA TYR A 378 -27.64 0.08 -6.08
C TYR A 378 -27.74 1.56 -6.46
N THR A 379 -28.96 2.12 -6.47
CA THR A 379 -29.15 3.57 -6.69
C THR A 379 -28.41 4.36 -5.60
N ARG A 380 -28.51 3.96 -4.34
CA ARG A 380 -27.84 4.59 -3.22
C ARG A 380 -26.31 4.49 -3.34
N VAL A 381 -25.77 3.34 -3.81
CA VAL A 381 -24.33 3.22 -4.09
C VAL A 381 -23.90 4.28 -5.09
N VAL A 382 -24.65 4.45 -6.18
CA VAL A 382 -24.35 5.47 -7.20
C VAL A 382 -24.39 6.87 -6.59
N ASP A 383 -25.45 7.19 -5.84
CA ASP A 383 -25.64 8.51 -5.23
C ASP A 383 -24.50 8.85 -4.21
N LEU A 384 -23.98 7.86 -3.49
CA LEU A 384 -22.87 8.03 -2.56
C LEU A 384 -21.51 8.22 -3.26
N LEU A 385 -21.21 7.39 -4.26
CA LEU A 385 -19.86 7.34 -4.85
C LEU A 385 -19.70 8.28 -6.05
N TRP A 386 -20.79 8.60 -6.75
CA TRP A 386 -20.73 9.47 -7.95
C TRP A 386 -20.11 10.84 -7.68
N PRO A 387 -20.46 11.57 -6.60
CA PRO A 387 -19.89 12.87 -6.32
C PRO A 387 -18.38 12.83 -6.05
N VAL A 388 -17.90 11.73 -5.39
CA VAL A 388 -16.52 11.61 -4.91
C VAL A 388 -15.61 10.78 -5.82
N ARG A 389 -16.15 10.20 -6.91
CA ARG A 389 -15.42 9.22 -7.73
C ARG A 389 -14.08 9.69 -8.30
N ARG A 390 -13.95 10.99 -8.56
CA ARG A 390 -12.72 11.59 -9.10
C ARG A 390 -11.66 11.87 -8.04
N ASP A 391 -12.07 11.89 -6.78
CA ASP A 391 -11.21 12.18 -5.64
C ASP A 391 -10.80 10.91 -4.88
N ILE A 392 -11.27 9.72 -5.30
CA ILE A 392 -10.98 8.42 -4.66
C ILE A 392 -9.47 8.17 -4.54
N TYR A 393 -8.63 8.75 -5.43
CA TYR A 393 -7.17 8.60 -5.32
C TYR A 393 -6.62 9.08 -3.97
N GLN A 394 -7.26 10.05 -3.31
CA GLN A 394 -6.83 10.60 -2.01
C GLN A 394 -7.05 9.64 -0.83
N VAL A 395 -7.74 8.51 -1.00
CA VAL A 395 -7.79 7.50 0.06
C VAL A 395 -6.50 6.67 0.13
N GLY A 396 -5.59 6.85 -0.83
CA GLY A 396 -4.36 6.09 -0.96
C GLY A 396 -4.54 4.74 -1.66
N GLY A 397 -3.49 3.95 -1.66
CA GLY A 397 -3.42 2.72 -2.43
C GLY A 397 -3.05 2.95 -3.90
N SER A 398 -2.76 1.88 -4.61
CA SER A 398 -2.45 1.91 -6.05
C SER A 398 -3.69 2.00 -6.92
N HIS A 399 -3.51 2.28 -8.21
CA HIS A 399 -4.58 2.17 -9.21
C HIS A 399 -5.23 0.78 -9.20
N ALA A 400 -4.44 -0.29 -9.11
CA ALA A 400 -4.93 -1.68 -9.05
C ALA A 400 -5.75 -1.97 -7.79
N GLN A 401 -5.37 -1.39 -6.65
CA GLN A 401 -6.07 -1.56 -5.39
C GLN A 401 -7.38 -0.75 -5.36
N ARG A 402 -7.35 0.54 -5.73
CA ARG A 402 -8.54 1.42 -5.79
C ARG A 402 -9.59 0.96 -6.80
N ASP A 403 -9.19 0.21 -7.81
CA ASP A 403 -10.07 -0.30 -8.86
C ASP A 403 -11.29 -1.07 -8.33
N ILE A 404 -11.20 -1.68 -7.13
CA ILE A 404 -12.38 -2.34 -6.53
C ILE A 404 -13.55 -1.37 -6.29
N PHE A 405 -13.26 -0.14 -5.89
CA PHE A 405 -14.31 0.88 -5.67
C PHE A 405 -14.99 1.28 -6.98
N PHE A 406 -14.20 1.37 -8.06
CA PHE A 406 -14.75 1.59 -9.41
C PHE A 406 -15.55 0.38 -9.90
N GLN A 407 -15.10 -0.85 -9.65
CA GLN A 407 -15.85 -2.06 -9.99
C GLN A 407 -17.20 -2.11 -9.26
N VAL A 408 -17.24 -1.77 -7.97
CA VAL A 408 -18.48 -1.67 -7.19
C VAL A 408 -19.42 -0.62 -7.78
N LEU A 409 -18.91 0.56 -8.12
CA LEU A 409 -19.71 1.64 -8.72
C LEU A 409 -20.20 1.27 -10.12
N VAL A 410 -19.36 0.68 -10.98
CA VAL A 410 -19.75 0.19 -12.32
C VAL A 410 -20.87 -0.84 -12.19
N HIS A 411 -20.67 -1.86 -11.33
CA HIS A 411 -21.69 -2.87 -11.08
C HIS A 411 -23.02 -2.23 -10.60
N ALA A 412 -22.96 -1.28 -9.67
CA ALA A 412 -24.14 -0.57 -9.20
C ALA A 412 -24.86 0.21 -10.33
N THR A 413 -24.10 0.86 -11.25
CA THR A 413 -24.72 1.52 -12.42
C THR A 413 -25.37 0.54 -13.38
N MET A 414 -24.83 -0.70 -13.51
CA MET A 414 -25.46 -1.76 -14.30
C MET A 414 -26.81 -2.18 -13.69
N GLN A 415 -26.80 -2.49 -12.39
CA GLN A 415 -27.97 -2.98 -11.67
C GLN A 415 -29.07 -1.92 -11.50
N ALA A 416 -28.68 -0.64 -11.36
CA ALA A 416 -29.61 0.48 -11.23
C ALA A 416 -30.10 1.04 -12.59
N GLY A 417 -29.67 0.49 -13.73
CA GLY A 417 -30.04 0.96 -15.06
C GLY A 417 -29.51 2.35 -15.42
N ARG A 418 -28.43 2.81 -14.80
CA ARG A 418 -27.84 4.16 -14.95
C ARG A 418 -26.91 4.24 -16.18
N ARG A 419 -27.45 4.05 -17.39
CA ARG A 419 -26.66 3.96 -18.64
C ARG A 419 -25.70 5.13 -18.86
N GLN A 420 -26.18 6.37 -18.74
CA GLN A 420 -25.37 7.56 -19.01
C GLN A 420 -24.21 7.68 -18.00
N GLN A 421 -24.50 7.47 -16.71
CA GLN A 421 -23.48 7.50 -15.66
C GLN A 421 -22.43 6.39 -15.88
N ARG A 422 -22.85 5.20 -16.30
CA ARG A 422 -21.93 4.10 -16.63
C ARG A 422 -21.00 4.46 -17.80
N SER A 423 -21.51 5.03 -18.87
CA SER A 423 -20.70 5.46 -20.00
C SER A 423 -19.63 6.50 -19.61
N ILE A 424 -20.02 7.50 -18.80
CA ILE A 424 -19.10 8.50 -18.27
C ILE A 424 -18.05 7.84 -17.36
N LEU A 425 -18.48 6.94 -16.48
CA LEU A 425 -17.58 6.26 -15.53
C LEU A 425 -16.52 5.41 -16.26
N LEU A 426 -16.91 4.68 -17.31
CA LEU A 426 -15.95 3.90 -18.12
C LEU A 426 -14.93 4.82 -18.83
N ALA A 427 -15.34 5.99 -19.26
CA ALA A 427 -14.43 6.99 -19.83
C ALA A 427 -13.50 7.60 -18.76
N ASP A 428 -14.04 7.92 -17.57
CA ASP A 428 -13.21 8.38 -16.43
C ASP A 428 -12.15 7.31 -16.06
N ILE A 429 -12.52 6.02 -16.01
CA ILE A 429 -11.60 4.90 -15.71
C ILE A 429 -10.49 4.78 -16.78
N ALA A 430 -10.83 4.90 -18.05
CA ALA A 430 -9.85 4.91 -19.14
C ALA A 430 -8.83 6.06 -18.99
N GLY A 431 -9.28 7.22 -18.49
CA GLY A 431 -8.43 8.38 -18.23
C GLY A 431 -7.48 8.25 -17.04
N ILE A 432 -7.70 7.26 -16.16
CA ILE A 432 -6.83 7.01 -14.98
C ILE A 432 -5.59 6.15 -15.32
N GLY A 433 -5.39 5.79 -16.60
CA GLY A 433 -4.21 5.02 -17.02
C GLY A 433 -4.49 3.56 -17.37
N PHE A 434 -5.74 3.09 -17.30
CA PHE A 434 -6.10 1.77 -17.83
C PHE A 434 -6.13 1.80 -19.36
N GLU A 435 -4.99 1.56 -20.01
CA GLU A 435 -4.87 1.61 -21.48
C GLU A 435 -5.89 0.72 -22.19
N LYS A 436 -6.28 -0.39 -21.56
CA LYS A 436 -7.25 -1.36 -22.11
C LYS A 436 -8.34 -1.65 -21.10
N VAL A 437 -9.20 -0.67 -20.81
CA VAL A 437 -10.34 -0.84 -19.88
C VAL A 437 -11.13 -2.11 -20.18
N CYS A 438 -11.45 -2.35 -21.47
CA CYS A 438 -12.20 -3.53 -21.90
C CYS A 438 -11.39 -4.86 -21.85
N ALA A 439 -10.10 -4.85 -21.48
CA ALA A 439 -9.38 -6.08 -21.16
C ALA A 439 -9.88 -6.70 -19.84
N ARG A 440 -10.52 -5.90 -18.97
CA ARG A 440 -11.15 -6.39 -17.75
C ARG A 440 -12.58 -6.82 -18.04
N THR A 441 -12.90 -8.07 -17.71
CA THR A 441 -14.20 -8.72 -18.00
C THR A 441 -15.39 -7.92 -17.50
N LEU A 442 -15.38 -7.43 -16.26
CA LEU A 442 -16.48 -6.62 -15.72
C LEU A 442 -16.72 -5.33 -16.51
N TYR A 443 -15.67 -4.65 -16.94
CA TYR A 443 -15.80 -3.40 -17.71
C TYR A 443 -16.21 -3.65 -19.14
N LYS A 444 -15.78 -4.77 -19.75
CA LYS A 444 -16.24 -5.23 -21.06
C LYS A 444 -17.75 -5.49 -21.04
N ASP A 445 -18.24 -6.20 -20.03
CA ASP A 445 -19.67 -6.49 -19.87
C ASP A 445 -20.46 -5.20 -19.65
N ALA A 446 -19.95 -4.30 -18.81
CA ALA A 446 -20.57 -3.01 -18.58
C ALA A 446 -20.66 -2.14 -19.87
N ALA A 447 -19.60 -2.17 -20.71
CA ALA A 447 -19.58 -1.46 -21.98
C ALA A 447 -20.61 -2.04 -22.97
N ALA A 448 -20.72 -3.37 -23.06
CA ALA A 448 -21.70 -4.04 -23.91
C ALA A 448 -23.16 -3.69 -23.57
N MET A 449 -23.45 -3.33 -22.32
CA MET A 449 -24.79 -2.90 -21.88
C MET A 449 -25.07 -1.40 -22.14
N VAL A 450 -24.09 -0.63 -22.65
CA VAL A 450 -24.28 0.79 -23.04
C VAL A 450 -24.88 0.88 -24.45
N THR A 451 -24.47 -0.03 -25.35
CA THR A 451 -25.03 -0.16 -26.70
C THR A 451 -26.43 -0.74 -26.67
#